data_bf2396f836db5452e1687f9c6c7b3918
#
_entry.id   bf2396f836db5452e1687f9c6c7b3918
#
_cell.length_a   1.000
_cell.length_b   1.000
_cell.length_c   1.000
_cell.angle_alpha   90.00
_cell.angle_beta   90.00
_cell.angle_gamma   90.00
#
_symmetry.space_group_name_H-M   'P 1'
#
loop_
_entity.id
_entity.type
_entity.pdbx_description
1 polymer ?
#
loop_
_entity_poly.entity_id
_entity_poly.type
_entity_poly.pdbx_seq_one_letter_code
_entity_poly.pdbx_strand_id
1 'polypeptide(L)'
;SLSTGHANSAEDMLSRLEVTMATPTLSNARKPYHQLSSCFIDTVPDSLEGIYRSIDNFAQVSKFGGGMGMYFGKVRASGSNIRGFEGAAGGVIRWIRLVNDTAVAVDQLGMRQGAVAVYLDVWHRDLPEFLQLRTNNGDDRMKAHDVFPAVCYPDLFWKMAKEDMDQNWYLMCPHEIFQAKGYHLEDYFGE
;
A
#
# COMPACT_ATOMS: atom_id res chain seq x y z
N SER A 1 -0.58 25.86 22.65
CA SER A 1 -0.15 25.49 24.03
C SER A 1 -1.34 24.89 24.77
N LEU A 2 -1.27 23.60 25.10
CA LEU A 2 -2.19 22.97 26.03
C LEU A 2 -2.06 23.68 27.39
N SER A 3 -3.18 23.96 28.07
CA SER A 3 -3.13 24.46 29.43
C SER A 3 -2.39 23.47 30.32
N THR A 4 -1.69 23.95 31.34
CA THR A 4 -0.91 23.10 32.27
C THR A 4 -1.74 21.95 32.85
N GLY A 5 -3.04 22.16 33.09
CA GLY A 5 -3.95 21.12 33.56
C GLY A 5 -4.17 19.96 32.62
N HIS A 6 -4.22 20.20 31.29
CA HIS A 6 -4.34 19.14 30.30
C HIS A 6 -3.03 18.36 30.12
N ALA A 7 -1.88 19.02 30.24
CA ALA A 7 -0.58 18.36 30.19
C ALA A 7 -0.40 17.38 31.37
N ASN A 8 -0.76 17.80 32.56
CA ASN A 8 -0.70 16.95 33.76
C ASN A 8 -1.66 15.75 33.68
N SER A 9 -2.85 15.94 33.11
CA SER A 9 -3.81 14.84 32.88
C SER A 9 -3.28 13.81 31.88
N ALA A 10 -2.63 14.25 30.78
CA ALA A 10 -2.05 13.34 29.78
C ALA A 10 -0.85 12.56 30.36
N GLU A 11 0.01 13.21 31.15
CA GLU A 11 1.13 12.56 31.83
C GLU A 11 0.65 11.51 32.85
N ASP A 12 -0.37 11.81 33.61
CA ASP A 12 -0.97 10.89 34.57
C ASP A 12 -1.59 9.67 33.88
N MET A 13 -2.31 9.84 32.78
CA MET A 13 -2.88 8.73 31.99
C MET A 13 -1.80 7.84 31.38
N LEU A 14 -0.70 8.42 30.88
CA LEU A 14 0.44 7.68 30.35
C LEU A 14 1.16 6.89 31.45
N SER A 15 1.36 7.51 32.63
CA SER A 15 2.04 6.87 33.76
C SER A 15 1.24 5.70 34.36
N ARG A 16 -0.09 5.77 34.29
CA ARG A 16 -0.99 4.68 34.70
C ARG A 16 -1.21 3.62 33.60
N LEU A 17 -0.58 3.76 32.45
CA LEU A 17 -0.77 2.87 31.27
C LEU A 17 -2.22 2.80 30.76
N GLU A 18 -3.01 3.82 31.02
CA GLU A 18 -4.37 3.94 30.49
C GLU A 18 -4.39 4.30 28.99
N VAL A 19 -3.33 4.98 28.54
CA VAL A 19 -3.11 5.41 27.14
C VAL A 19 -1.66 5.14 26.77
N THR A 20 -1.42 4.76 25.52
CA THR A 20 -0.08 4.70 24.93
C THR A 20 0.00 5.56 23.69
N MET A 21 1.20 6.04 23.36
CA MET A 21 1.45 6.84 22.16
C MET A 21 2.18 6.02 21.11
N ALA A 22 1.98 6.35 19.84
CA ALA A 22 2.72 5.73 18.75
C ALA A 22 4.22 5.98 18.86
N THR A 23 5.04 4.99 18.45
CA THR A 23 6.49 5.07 18.55
C THR A 23 7.07 6.36 17.97
N PRO A 24 6.68 6.87 16.77
CA PRO A 24 7.21 8.11 16.23
C PRO A 24 6.91 9.33 17.13
N THR A 25 5.74 9.35 17.77
CA THR A 25 5.38 10.43 18.73
C THR A 25 6.37 10.45 19.90
N LEU A 26 6.64 9.28 20.49
CA LEU A 26 7.56 9.19 21.64
C LEU A 26 9.01 9.44 21.25
N SER A 27 9.45 8.92 20.10
CA SER A 27 10.86 8.97 19.68
C SER A 27 11.26 10.29 19.01
N ASN A 28 10.33 10.99 18.37
CA ASN A 28 10.62 12.15 17.53
C ASN A 28 10.12 13.48 18.12
N ALA A 29 9.29 13.47 19.15
CA ALA A 29 8.85 14.69 19.80
C ALA A 29 10.04 15.49 20.34
N ARG A 30 9.94 16.82 20.23
CA ARG A 30 10.97 17.78 20.69
C ARG A 30 12.31 17.74 19.93
N LYS A 31 12.39 16.97 18.83
CA LYS A 31 13.56 17.02 17.93
C LYS A 31 13.39 18.13 16.89
N PRO A 32 14.47 18.66 16.30
CA PRO A 32 14.40 19.68 15.25
C PRO A 32 13.56 19.24 14.04
N TYR A 33 13.65 17.95 13.67
CA TYR A 33 12.83 17.32 12.64
C TYR A 33 11.90 16.32 13.34
N HIS A 34 10.66 16.73 13.60
CA HIS A 34 9.69 15.93 14.34
C HIS A 34 8.57 15.45 13.40
N GLN A 35 8.67 14.22 12.98
CA GLN A 35 7.60 13.48 12.35
C GLN A 35 6.92 12.62 13.44
N LEU A 36 5.65 12.88 13.75
CA LEU A 36 4.94 12.28 14.89
C LEU A 36 3.94 11.20 14.49
N SER A 37 3.59 11.09 13.20
CA SER A 37 2.63 10.12 12.70
C SER A 37 3.29 8.77 12.44
N SER A 38 2.57 7.68 12.75
CA SER A 38 3.07 6.33 12.52
C SER A 38 2.65 5.74 11.17
N CYS A 39 1.52 6.21 10.61
CA CYS A 39 0.88 5.61 9.45
C CYS A 39 0.55 6.66 8.38
N PHE A 40 0.85 6.33 7.15
CA PHE A 40 0.60 7.16 5.96
C PHE A 40 -0.06 6.30 4.89
N ILE A 41 -0.81 6.94 4.00
CA ILE A 41 -1.48 6.28 2.87
C ILE A 41 -1.10 7.01 1.59
N ASP A 42 -0.81 6.26 0.54
CA ASP A 42 -0.54 6.79 -0.80
C ASP A 42 -1.27 5.97 -1.87
N THR A 43 -1.80 6.66 -2.87
CA THR A 43 -2.36 6.04 -4.08
C THR A 43 -1.34 6.17 -5.20
N VAL A 44 -0.88 5.03 -5.71
CA VAL A 44 0.16 4.97 -6.75
C VAL A 44 -0.48 5.27 -8.11
N PRO A 45 -0.09 6.38 -8.80
CA PRO A 45 -0.61 6.69 -10.12
C PRO A 45 -0.07 5.73 -11.20
N ASP A 46 -0.82 5.54 -12.29
CA ASP A 46 -0.39 4.73 -13.43
C ASP A 46 0.54 5.51 -14.39
N SER A 47 1.66 5.96 -13.87
CA SER A 47 2.73 6.61 -14.64
C SER A 47 4.08 6.36 -14.02
N LEU A 48 5.15 6.33 -14.84
CA LEU A 48 6.51 6.12 -14.35
C LEU A 48 6.90 7.15 -13.30
N GLU A 49 6.66 8.43 -13.57
CA GLU A 49 6.95 9.53 -12.63
C GLU A 49 6.15 9.37 -11.33
N GLY A 50 4.84 9.05 -11.43
CA GLY A 50 3.98 8.89 -10.26
C GLY A 50 4.39 7.70 -9.40
N ILE A 51 4.73 6.56 -10.01
CA ILE A 51 5.19 5.38 -9.29
C ILE A 51 6.49 5.68 -8.51
N TYR A 52 7.48 6.28 -9.16
CA TYR A 52 8.74 6.62 -8.48
C TYR A 52 8.57 7.69 -7.41
N ARG A 53 7.65 8.65 -7.60
CA ARG A 53 7.29 9.62 -6.56
C ARG A 53 6.69 8.92 -5.33
N SER A 54 5.81 7.97 -5.52
CA SER A 54 5.24 7.18 -4.42
C SER A 54 6.31 6.37 -3.69
N ILE A 55 7.27 5.79 -4.41
CA ILE A 55 8.41 5.06 -3.81
C ILE A 55 9.31 6.02 -3.01
N ASP A 56 9.61 7.21 -3.54
CA ASP A 56 10.36 8.23 -2.81
C ASP A 56 9.64 8.70 -1.55
N ASN A 57 8.34 8.98 -1.64
CA ASN A 57 7.51 9.31 -0.48
C ASN A 57 7.59 8.23 0.60
N PHE A 58 7.49 6.96 0.20
CA PHE A 58 7.65 5.84 1.12
C PHE A 58 9.04 5.83 1.77
N ALA A 59 10.11 6.01 0.99
CA ALA A 59 11.47 6.06 1.51
C ALA A 59 11.65 7.19 2.56
N GLN A 60 11.10 8.37 2.29
CA GLN A 60 11.13 9.51 3.22
C GLN A 60 10.34 9.24 4.51
N VAL A 61 9.14 8.66 4.40
CA VAL A 61 8.32 8.27 5.56
C VAL A 61 9.04 7.20 6.38
N SER A 62 9.58 6.18 5.73
CA SER A 62 10.31 5.08 6.37
C SER A 62 11.53 5.59 7.13
N LYS A 63 12.30 6.51 6.57
CA LYS A 63 13.47 7.13 7.22
C LYS A 63 13.16 7.70 8.59
N PHE A 64 11.95 8.21 8.83
CA PHE A 64 11.53 8.82 10.09
C PHE A 64 10.65 7.90 10.96
N GLY A 65 10.61 6.61 10.69
CA GLY A 65 9.91 5.63 11.52
C GLY A 65 8.42 5.43 11.21
N GLY A 66 7.92 6.03 10.14
CA GLY A 66 6.55 5.83 9.68
C GLY A 66 6.40 4.57 8.83
N GLY A 67 5.20 3.97 8.85
CA GLY A 67 4.77 2.96 7.89
C GLY A 67 3.87 3.56 6.81
N MET A 68 3.82 2.94 5.64
CA MET A 68 2.98 3.40 4.54
C MET A 68 2.08 2.30 3.99
N GLY A 69 0.82 2.63 3.71
CA GLY A 69 -0.07 1.84 2.87
C GLY A 69 -0.05 2.38 1.45
N MET A 70 0.30 1.55 0.47
CA MET A 70 0.38 1.93 -0.93
C MET A 70 -0.65 1.16 -1.75
N TYR A 71 -1.59 1.89 -2.36
CA TYR A 71 -2.64 1.32 -3.20
C TYR A 71 -2.21 1.29 -4.66
N PHE A 72 -2.15 0.08 -5.24
CA PHE A 72 -1.70 -0.18 -6.61
C PHE A 72 -2.85 -0.43 -7.60
N GLY A 73 -4.10 -0.34 -7.18
CA GLY A 73 -5.26 -0.67 -8.00
C GLY A 73 -5.43 0.18 -9.27
N LYS A 74 -4.78 1.35 -9.35
CA LYS A 74 -4.78 2.20 -10.55
C LYS A 74 -3.71 1.82 -11.57
N VAL A 75 -2.68 1.08 -11.17
CA VAL A 75 -1.56 0.71 -12.04
C VAL A 75 -2.01 -0.37 -13.00
N ARG A 76 -1.71 -0.20 -14.29
CA ARG A 76 -2.07 -1.17 -15.34
C ARG A 76 -1.48 -2.53 -15.12
N ALA A 77 -2.26 -3.54 -15.48
CA ALA A 77 -1.86 -4.93 -15.33
C ALA A 77 -0.79 -5.36 -16.34
N SER A 78 -0.12 -6.46 -16.04
CA SER A 78 0.80 -7.12 -16.96
C SER A 78 0.15 -7.42 -18.30
N GLY A 79 0.90 -7.24 -19.38
CA GLY A 79 0.43 -7.44 -20.74
C GLY A 79 -0.40 -6.31 -21.33
N SER A 80 -0.64 -5.23 -20.59
CA SER A 80 -1.36 -4.05 -21.11
C SER A 80 -0.50 -3.22 -22.06
N ASN A 81 -1.18 -2.36 -22.82
CA ASN A 81 -0.56 -1.47 -23.78
C ASN A 81 0.20 -0.32 -23.11
N ILE A 82 1.40 -0.02 -23.63
CA ILE A 82 2.17 1.19 -23.30
C ILE A 82 2.48 1.94 -24.60
N ARG A 83 1.94 3.15 -24.74
CA ARG A 83 2.16 4.02 -25.93
C ARG A 83 1.93 3.33 -27.27
N GLY A 84 0.91 2.47 -27.38
CA GLY A 84 0.60 1.72 -28.58
C GLY A 84 1.34 0.40 -28.75
N PHE A 85 2.25 0.06 -27.86
CA PHE A 85 2.93 -1.25 -27.85
C PHE A 85 2.12 -2.23 -26.99
N GLU A 86 1.47 -3.17 -27.65
CA GLU A 86 0.70 -4.22 -26.96
C GLU A 86 1.64 -5.15 -26.14
N GLY A 87 1.17 -5.58 -24.96
CA GLY A 87 1.90 -6.51 -24.12
C GLY A 87 3.15 -5.93 -23.43
N ALA A 88 3.38 -4.61 -23.52
CA ALA A 88 4.61 -3.99 -23.00
C ALA A 88 4.61 -3.78 -21.49
N ALA A 89 3.45 -3.72 -20.83
CA ALA A 89 3.36 -3.49 -19.40
C ALA A 89 3.85 -4.71 -18.61
N GLY A 90 4.69 -4.44 -17.59
CA GLY A 90 5.23 -5.47 -16.71
C GLY A 90 4.36 -5.81 -15.51
N GLY A 91 3.24 -5.10 -15.32
CA GLY A 91 2.31 -5.29 -14.21
C GLY A 91 2.77 -4.74 -12.87
N VAL A 92 1.91 -4.88 -11.86
CA VAL A 92 2.14 -4.29 -10.53
C VAL A 92 3.26 -4.99 -9.74
N ILE A 93 3.50 -6.27 -9.97
CA ILE A 93 4.45 -7.07 -9.17
C ILE A 93 5.87 -6.51 -9.25
N ARG A 94 6.29 -6.07 -10.43
CA ARG A 94 7.62 -5.46 -10.62
C ARG A 94 7.80 -4.19 -9.80
N TRP A 95 6.76 -3.37 -9.70
CA TRP A 95 6.78 -2.15 -8.91
C TRP A 95 6.74 -2.44 -7.41
N ILE A 96 5.94 -3.42 -6.99
CA ILE A 96 5.90 -3.88 -5.59
C ILE A 96 7.27 -4.42 -5.15
N ARG A 97 8.04 -5.07 -6.02
CA ARG A 97 9.41 -5.47 -5.72
C ARG A 97 10.33 -4.27 -5.43
N LEU A 98 10.23 -3.19 -6.19
CA LEU A 98 11.00 -1.97 -5.89
C LEU A 98 10.62 -1.39 -4.53
N VAL A 99 9.34 -1.45 -4.17
CA VAL A 99 8.89 -1.05 -2.83
C VAL A 99 9.49 -1.97 -1.75
N ASN A 100 9.50 -3.28 -2.00
CA ASN A 100 10.13 -4.25 -1.11
C ASN A 100 11.63 -3.96 -0.89
N ASP A 101 12.37 -3.76 -1.98
CA ASP A 101 13.79 -3.47 -1.92
C ASP A 101 14.07 -2.10 -1.24
N THR A 102 13.18 -1.13 -1.45
CA THR A 102 13.22 0.16 -0.75
C THR A 102 12.98 -0.02 0.75
N ALA A 103 12.02 -0.87 1.16
CA ALA A 103 11.76 -1.15 2.57
C ALA A 103 12.98 -1.74 3.28
N VAL A 104 13.71 -2.61 2.59
CA VAL A 104 14.96 -3.20 3.09
C VAL A 104 16.11 -2.19 3.08
N ALA A 105 16.24 -1.40 2.01
CA ALA A 105 17.34 -0.45 1.82
C ALA A 105 17.28 0.75 2.78
N VAL A 106 16.07 1.23 3.11
CA VAL A 106 15.84 2.34 4.02
C VAL A 106 15.61 1.80 5.43
N ASP A 107 16.61 1.11 5.97
CA ASP A 107 16.62 0.71 7.37
C ASP A 107 16.95 1.92 8.25
N GLN A 108 16.15 2.10 9.29
CA GLN A 108 16.22 3.22 10.23
C GLN A 108 17.34 3.01 11.26
N LEU A 109 18.59 3.00 10.79
CA LEU A 109 19.77 2.87 11.66
C LEU A 109 19.71 1.64 12.59
N GLY A 110 19.11 0.53 12.13
CA GLY A 110 18.97 -0.70 12.90
C GLY A 110 17.92 -0.64 14.01
N MET A 111 17.15 0.44 14.13
CA MET A 111 16.17 0.59 15.21
C MET A 111 14.75 0.11 14.84
N ARG A 112 14.35 0.21 13.57
CA ARG A 112 13.05 -0.24 13.07
C ARG A 112 13.10 -0.47 11.57
N GLN A 113 12.72 -1.64 11.11
CA GLN A 113 12.56 -1.92 9.68
C GLN A 113 11.43 -1.09 9.07
N GLY A 114 11.59 -0.65 7.82
CA GLY A 114 10.54 -0.02 7.05
C GLY A 114 9.34 -0.97 6.93
N ALA A 115 8.14 -0.46 7.18
CA ALA A 115 6.89 -1.23 7.09
C ALA A 115 6.02 -0.65 5.99
N VAL A 116 5.63 -1.50 5.03
CA VAL A 116 4.76 -1.11 3.93
C VAL A 116 3.70 -2.17 3.68
N ALA A 117 2.44 -1.72 3.67
CA ALA A 117 1.32 -2.53 3.19
C ALA A 117 1.04 -2.15 1.73
N VAL A 118 0.85 -3.15 0.89
CA VAL A 118 0.52 -2.97 -0.53
C VAL A 118 -0.88 -3.50 -0.79
N TYR A 119 -1.71 -2.69 -1.42
CA TYR A 119 -3.13 -2.97 -1.64
C TYR A 119 -3.41 -3.16 -3.12
N LEU A 120 -4.16 -4.21 -3.45
CA LEU A 120 -4.63 -4.48 -4.81
C LEU A 120 -6.09 -4.93 -4.78
N ASP A 121 -6.85 -4.56 -5.79
CA ASP A 121 -8.26 -4.95 -5.89
C ASP A 121 -8.43 -6.40 -6.31
N VAL A 122 -9.47 -7.05 -5.78
CA VAL A 122 -9.81 -8.45 -6.08
C VAL A 122 -10.12 -8.68 -7.58
N TRP A 123 -10.50 -7.64 -8.31
CA TRP A 123 -10.76 -7.68 -9.75
C TRP A 123 -9.53 -7.37 -10.61
N HIS A 124 -8.37 -7.03 -10.02
CA HIS A 124 -7.18 -6.69 -10.79
C HIS A 124 -6.56 -7.94 -11.46
N ARG A 125 -6.16 -7.82 -12.75
CA ARG A 125 -5.63 -8.95 -13.54
C ARG A 125 -4.38 -9.58 -12.93
N ASP A 126 -3.55 -8.82 -12.24
CA ASP A 126 -2.33 -9.32 -11.58
C ASP A 126 -2.60 -9.92 -10.19
N LEU A 127 -3.86 -10.09 -9.78
CA LEU A 127 -4.19 -10.65 -8.46
C LEU A 127 -3.61 -12.05 -8.21
N PRO A 128 -3.62 -12.99 -9.17
CA PRO A 128 -3.06 -14.31 -8.93
C PRO A 128 -1.58 -14.29 -8.52
N GLU A 129 -0.77 -13.48 -9.19
CA GLU A 129 0.63 -13.28 -8.86
C GLU A 129 0.81 -12.50 -7.55
N PHE A 130 -0.06 -11.51 -7.30
CA PHE A 130 -0.07 -10.74 -6.06
C PHE A 130 -0.29 -11.63 -4.82
N LEU A 131 -1.21 -12.58 -4.90
CA LEU A 131 -1.48 -13.54 -3.81
C LEU A 131 -0.27 -14.46 -3.52
N GLN A 132 0.65 -14.59 -4.47
CA GLN A 132 1.85 -15.43 -4.34
C GLN A 132 3.10 -14.65 -3.92
N LEU A 133 3.00 -13.34 -3.65
CA LEU A 133 4.17 -12.49 -3.34
C LEU A 133 5.06 -13.03 -2.21
N ARG A 134 4.47 -13.68 -1.22
CA ARG A 134 5.17 -14.18 -0.02
C ARG A 134 5.27 -15.70 0.05
N THR A 135 4.88 -16.43 -0.97
CA THR A 135 5.02 -17.89 -1.00
C THR A 135 6.48 -18.29 -1.31
N ASN A 136 6.91 -19.44 -0.81
CA ASN A 136 8.29 -19.93 -0.96
C ASN A 136 8.53 -20.73 -2.25
N ASN A 137 7.55 -20.81 -3.13
CA ASN A 137 7.61 -21.53 -4.40
C ASN A 137 7.45 -20.60 -5.58
N GLY A 138 8.03 -20.94 -6.71
CA GLY A 138 7.95 -20.17 -7.95
C GLY A 138 9.19 -19.31 -8.22
N ASP A 139 9.07 -18.34 -9.13
CA ASP A 139 10.17 -17.46 -9.55
C ASP A 139 10.43 -16.38 -8.48
N ASP A 140 11.62 -16.36 -7.90
CA ASP A 140 12.05 -15.37 -6.90
C ASP A 140 11.95 -13.92 -7.40
N ARG A 141 12.03 -13.73 -8.72
CA ARG A 141 11.84 -12.41 -9.34
C ARG A 141 10.42 -11.88 -9.20
N MET A 142 9.46 -12.73 -8.85
CA MET A 142 8.05 -12.39 -8.63
C MET A 142 7.68 -12.35 -7.14
N LYS A 143 8.67 -12.36 -6.24
CA LYS A 143 8.47 -12.36 -4.78
C LYS A 143 8.81 -11.02 -4.14
N ALA A 144 8.11 -10.73 -3.04
CA ALA A 144 8.31 -9.57 -2.19
C ALA A 144 7.97 -9.96 -0.74
N HIS A 145 8.95 -10.40 0.02
CA HIS A 145 8.75 -10.99 1.35
C HIS A 145 8.60 -9.95 2.47
N ASP A 146 9.08 -8.73 2.25
CA ASP A 146 9.12 -7.66 3.26
C ASP A 146 7.93 -6.67 3.15
N VAL A 147 7.03 -6.88 2.19
CA VAL A 147 5.77 -6.14 2.09
C VAL A 147 4.61 -6.93 2.71
N PHE A 148 3.57 -6.23 3.13
CA PHE A 148 2.33 -6.81 3.65
C PHE A 148 1.22 -6.67 2.61
N PRO A 149 0.92 -7.71 1.81
CA PRO A 149 -0.13 -7.66 0.80
C PRO A 149 -1.51 -7.67 1.44
N ALA A 150 -2.40 -6.84 0.91
CA ALA A 150 -3.81 -6.77 1.27
C ALA A 150 -4.67 -6.67 0.02
N VAL A 151 -5.82 -7.33 0.01
CA VAL A 151 -6.78 -7.31 -1.10
C VAL A 151 -7.96 -6.43 -0.73
N CYS A 152 -8.34 -5.53 -1.64
CA CYS A 152 -9.54 -4.72 -1.53
C CYS A 152 -10.71 -5.46 -2.19
N TYR A 153 -11.79 -5.63 -1.45
CA TYR A 153 -12.98 -6.34 -1.91
C TYR A 153 -14.16 -5.37 -1.99
N PRO A 154 -14.76 -5.16 -3.19
CA PRO A 154 -16.00 -4.39 -3.32
C PRO A 154 -17.20 -5.17 -2.75
N ASP A 155 -18.26 -4.45 -2.41
CA ASP A 155 -19.48 -5.05 -1.86
C ASP A 155 -20.10 -6.10 -2.79
N LEU A 156 -20.04 -5.87 -4.10
CA LEU A 156 -20.49 -6.83 -5.11
C LEU A 156 -19.80 -8.20 -4.98
N PHE A 157 -18.48 -8.22 -4.70
CA PHE A 157 -17.74 -9.48 -4.50
C PHE A 157 -18.35 -10.30 -3.35
N TRP A 158 -18.59 -9.66 -2.21
CA TRP A 158 -19.16 -10.32 -1.04
C TRP A 158 -20.60 -10.75 -1.26
N LYS A 159 -21.38 -9.96 -1.99
CA LYS A 159 -22.73 -10.32 -2.38
C LYS A 159 -22.72 -11.58 -3.25
N MET A 160 -21.91 -11.63 -4.29
CA MET A 160 -21.78 -12.80 -5.16
C MET A 160 -21.28 -14.02 -4.39
N ALA A 161 -20.26 -13.88 -3.57
CA ALA A 161 -19.71 -14.97 -2.77
C ALA A 161 -20.75 -15.55 -1.77
N LYS A 162 -21.67 -14.73 -1.29
CA LYS A 162 -22.74 -15.16 -0.38
C LYS A 162 -23.93 -15.81 -1.09
N GLU A 163 -24.31 -15.29 -2.25
CA GLU A 163 -25.51 -15.71 -2.96
C GLU A 163 -25.26 -16.89 -3.90
N ASP A 164 -24.13 -16.91 -4.59
CA ASP A 164 -23.80 -17.95 -5.57
C ASP A 164 -22.27 -18.00 -5.80
N MET A 165 -21.60 -18.92 -5.15
CA MET A 165 -20.15 -19.12 -5.29
C MET A 165 -19.73 -19.73 -6.63
N ASP A 166 -20.67 -20.23 -7.44
CA ASP A 166 -20.37 -20.81 -8.75
C ASP A 166 -20.31 -19.74 -9.87
N GLN A 167 -20.63 -18.49 -9.56
CA GLN A 167 -20.49 -17.39 -10.51
C GLN A 167 -19.02 -17.08 -10.80
N ASN A 168 -18.73 -16.79 -12.06
CA ASN A 168 -17.40 -16.36 -12.47
C ASN A 168 -17.09 -14.95 -11.97
N TRP A 169 -15.95 -14.79 -11.32
CA TRP A 169 -15.36 -13.49 -11.04
C TRP A 169 -14.32 -13.15 -12.13
N TYR A 170 -14.39 -11.95 -12.69
CA TYR A 170 -13.56 -11.56 -13.82
C TYR A 170 -12.39 -10.68 -13.34
N LEU A 171 -11.19 -10.97 -13.85
CA LEU A 171 -10.00 -10.16 -13.62
C LEU A 171 -9.81 -9.19 -14.77
N MET A 172 -9.59 -7.93 -14.44
CA MET A 172 -9.58 -6.81 -15.39
C MET A 172 -8.33 -5.94 -15.21
N CYS A 173 -7.96 -5.24 -16.27
CA CYS A 173 -6.94 -4.19 -16.20
C CYS A 173 -7.62 -2.82 -16.05
N PRO A 174 -7.29 -2.02 -15.02
CA PRO A 174 -7.91 -0.72 -14.80
C PRO A 174 -7.72 0.23 -16.00
N HIS A 175 -6.54 0.21 -16.62
CA HIS A 175 -6.25 1.02 -17.79
C HIS A 175 -7.13 0.66 -19.01
N GLU A 176 -7.30 -0.63 -19.28
CA GLU A 176 -8.13 -1.11 -20.39
C GLU A 176 -9.61 -0.77 -20.18
N ILE A 177 -10.10 -0.90 -18.94
CA ILE A 177 -11.48 -0.49 -18.60
C ILE A 177 -11.67 1.01 -18.81
N PHE A 178 -10.72 1.82 -18.31
CA PHE A 178 -10.78 3.27 -18.53
C PHE A 178 -10.78 3.64 -20.03
N GLN A 179 -9.93 3.01 -20.82
CA GLN A 179 -9.90 3.24 -22.29
C GLN A 179 -11.20 2.83 -22.99
N ALA A 180 -11.81 1.72 -22.56
CA ALA A 180 -13.01 1.18 -23.20
C ALA A 180 -14.32 1.85 -22.73
N LYS A 181 -14.36 2.28 -21.47
CA LYS A 181 -15.60 2.69 -20.79
C LYS A 181 -15.57 4.13 -20.26
N GLY A 182 -14.39 4.73 -20.07
CA GLY A 182 -14.23 6.11 -19.61
C GLY A 182 -14.44 6.31 -18.10
N TYR A 183 -14.49 5.26 -17.29
CA TYR A 183 -14.60 5.35 -15.83
C TYR A 183 -13.56 4.49 -15.13
N HIS A 184 -13.32 4.76 -13.85
CA HIS A 184 -12.43 4.00 -12.97
C HIS A 184 -13.22 3.03 -12.11
N LEU A 185 -12.83 1.74 -12.09
CA LEU A 185 -13.54 0.71 -11.33
C LEU A 185 -13.53 0.99 -9.83
N GLU A 186 -12.46 1.54 -9.31
CA GLU A 186 -12.31 1.88 -7.90
C GLU A 186 -13.30 2.94 -7.39
N ASP A 187 -13.95 3.68 -8.28
CA ASP A 187 -14.98 4.66 -7.90
C ASP A 187 -16.33 3.99 -7.57
N TYR A 188 -16.45 2.67 -7.80
CA TYR A 188 -17.69 1.90 -7.69
C TYR A 188 -17.62 0.77 -6.66
N PHE A 189 -16.83 0.93 -5.60
CA PHE A 189 -16.66 -0.10 -4.58
C PHE A 189 -17.93 -0.51 -3.84
N GLY A 190 -18.89 0.36 -3.70
CA GLY A 190 -20.15 0.14 -3.01
C GLY A 190 -21.32 -0.28 -3.90
N GLU A 191 -21.08 -0.53 -5.20
CA GLU A 191 -22.15 -0.81 -6.17
C GLU A 191 -22.06 -2.24 -6.72
#